data_faed3a72f464e3ca6b6fae89512bfcab
#
_entry.id   faed3a72f464e3ca6b6fae89512bfcab
#
_cell.length_a   1.000
_cell.length_b   1.000
_cell.length_c   1.000
_cell.angle_alpha   90.00
_cell.angle_beta   90.00
_cell.angle_gamma   90.00
#
_symmetry.space_group_name_H-M   'P 1'
#
loop_
_entity.id
_entity.type
_entity.pdbx_description
1 polymer ?
#
loop_
_entity_poly.entity_id
_entity_poly.type
_entity_poly.pdbx_seq_one_letter_code
_entity_poly.pdbx_strand_id
1 'polypeptide(L)'
;MPMLLTMLVLFGFLGVVYYPVHYIFGVDNAAVKAACEAIGIATANTSTMQTALIQAIHNGAVIDPSIIPANIVAEIQNFNTSFFGMDMCDVPGFRLVPIAIFPAIAAVTMFISYFVTQKLSGMDAQMQGSMKVMMLVMNLMFVTFCFNAPVGFSLYYGVSNLLQIGQSY
;
A
#
# COMPACT_ATOMS: atom_id res chain seq x y z
N MET A 1 3.33 25.20 2.30
CA MET A 1 3.52 24.78 0.88
C MET A 1 4.04 23.34 0.72
N PRO A 2 5.00 22.81 1.50
CA PRO A 2 5.45 21.42 1.28
C PRO A 2 4.37 20.35 1.53
N MET A 3 3.45 20.56 2.47
CA MET A 3 2.40 19.58 2.79
C MET A 3 1.49 19.23 1.62
N LEU A 4 1.05 20.22 0.83
CA LEU A 4 0.19 20.00 -0.33
C LEU A 4 0.88 19.18 -1.42
N LEU A 5 2.17 19.47 -1.69
CA LEU A 5 2.97 18.74 -2.66
C LEU A 5 3.17 17.28 -2.22
N THR A 6 3.48 17.07 -0.94
CA THR A 6 3.64 15.74 -0.36
C THR A 6 2.34 14.93 -0.44
N MET A 7 1.19 15.56 -0.17
CA MET A 7 -0.12 14.92 -0.32
C MET A 7 -0.40 14.51 -1.77
N LEU A 8 -0.06 15.38 -2.73
CA LEU A 8 -0.31 15.12 -4.15
C LEU A 8 0.55 13.95 -4.65
N VAL A 9 1.83 13.92 -4.25
CA VAL A 9 2.74 12.80 -4.54
C VAL A 9 2.24 11.51 -3.86
N LEU A 10 1.78 11.60 -2.62
CA LEU A 10 1.22 10.46 -1.88
C LEU A 10 0.00 9.87 -2.58
N PHE A 11 -0.95 10.72 -3.00
CA PHE A 11 -2.14 10.24 -3.73
C PHE A 11 -1.80 9.61 -5.07
N GLY A 12 -0.83 10.17 -5.81
CA GLY A 12 -0.33 9.57 -7.05
C GLY A 12 0.28 8.20 -6.80
N PHE A 13 1.11 8.08 -5.76
CA PHE A 13 1.73 6.82 -5.39
C PHE A 13 0.70 5.78 -4.91
N LEU A 14 -0.27 6.19 -4.11
CA LEU A 14 -1.39 5.32 -3.69
C LEU A 14 -2.13 4.75 -4.89
N GLY A 15 -2.37 5.58 -5.93
CA GLY A 15 -2.96 5.12 -7.17
C GLY A 15 -2.18 3.95 -7.77
N VAL A 16 -0.86 4.07 -7.89
CA VAL A 16 0.00 3.01 -8.45
C VAL A 16 0.00 1.75 -7.58
N VAL A 17 0.02 1.89 -6.25
CA VAL A 17 0.03 0.73 -5.33
C VAL A 17 -1.30 -0.02 -5.33
N TYR A 18 -2.43 0.69 -5.40
CA TYR A 18 -3.75 0.07 -5.41
C TYR A 18 -4.22 -0.41 -6.78
N TYR A 19 -3.73 0.23 -7.84
CA TYR A 19 -4.11 -0.07 -9.21
C TYR A 19 -2.88 -0.37 -10.09
N PRO A 20 -1.98 -1.29 -9.69
CA PRO A 20 -0.74 -1.54 -10.41
C PRO A 20 -0.97 -2.02 -11.84
N VAL A 21 -1.96 -2.87 -12.08
CA VAL A 21 -2.28 -3.37 -13.43
C VAL A 21 -2.75 -2.25 -14.36
N HIS A 22 -3.51 -1.30 -13.81
CA HIS A 22 -3.97 -0.15 -14.58
C HIS A 22 -2.83 0.85 -14.88
N TYR A 23 -2.06 1.26 -13.88
CA TYR A 23 -1.07 2.32 -14.02
C TYR A 23 0.27 1.85 -14.63
N ILE A 24 0.68 0.60 -14.39
CA ILE A 24 1.95 0.08 -14.89
C ILE A 24 1.77 -0.56 -16.27
N PHE A 25 0.71 -1.34 -16.47
CA PHE A 25 0.49 -2.12 -17.70
C PHE A 25 -0.59 -1.51 -18.62
N GLY A 26 -1.22 -0.39 -18.22
CA GLY A 26 -2.19 0.32 -19.05
C GLY A 26 -3.51 -0.41 -19.27
N VAL A 27 -3.84 -1.41 -18.45
CA VAL A 27 -5.09 -2.18 -18.57
C VAL A 27 -6.24 -1.42 -17.93
N ASP A 28 -7.38 -1.33 -18.64
CA ASP A 28 -8.56 -0.69 -18.07
C ASP A 28 -9.11 -1.45 -16.84
N ASN A 29 -9.56 -0.71 -15.85
CA ASN A 29 -10.12 -1.27 -14.62
C ASN A 29 -11.34 -2.20 -14.87
N ALA A 30 -12.12 -1.93 -15.92
CA ALA A 30 -13.22 -2.80 -16.34
C ALA A 30 -12.70 -4.16 -16.83
N ALA A 31 -11.61 -4.18 -17.62
CA ALA A 31 -10.98 -5.42 -18.07
C ALA A 31 -10.33 -6.18 -16.92
N VAL A 32 -9.68 -5.49 -15.97
CA VAL A 32 -9.14 -6.11 -14.75
C VAL A 32 -10.25 -6.78 -13.95
N LYS A 33 -11.38 -6.11 -13.76
CA LYS A 33 -12.53 -6.65 -13.05
C LYS A 33 -13.10 -7.89 -13.74
N ALA A 34 -13.28 -7.83 -15.06
CA ALA A 34 -13.76 -8.96 -15.86
C ALA A 34 -12.80 -10.16 -15.79
N ALA A 35 -11.48 -9.92 -15.84
CA ALA A 35 -10.48 -10.97 -15.67
C ALA A 35 -10.54 -11.62 -14.28
N CYS A 36 -10.68 -10.82 -13.22
CA CYS A 36 -10.84 -11.33 -11.86
C CYS A 36 -12.09 -12.18 -11.69
N GLU A 37 -13.22 -11.72 -12.23
CA GLU A 37 -14.49 -12.47 -12.22
C GLU A 37 -14.35 -13.79 -12.97
N ALA A 38 -13.69 -13.81 -14.12
CA ALA A 38 -13.49 -15.02 -14.92
C ALA A 38 -12.66 -16.09 -14.19
N ILE A 39 -11.72 -15.71 -13.34
CA ILE A 39 -10.89 -16.64 -12.56
C ILE A 39 -11.35 -16.81 -11.10
N GLY A 40 -12.53 -16.27 -10.74
CA GLY A 40 -13.15 -16.46 -9.43
C GLY A 40 -12.53 -15.64 -8.29
N ILE A 41 -11.79 -14.57 -8.59
CA ILE A 41 -11.29 -13.63 -7.58
C ILE A 41 -12.41 -12.70 -7.14
N ALA A 42 -12.58 -12.54 -5.82
CA ALA A 42 -13.57 -11.62 -5.26
C ALA A 42 -13.28 -10.16 -5.65
N THR A 43 -14.21 -9.53 -6.35
CA THR A 43 -14.09 -8.14 -6.85
C THR A 43 -14.63 -7.09 -5.89
N ALA A 44 -15.14 -7.53 -4.72
CA ALA A 44 -15.71 -6.63 -3.72
C ALA A 44 -14.69 -5.67 -3.10
N ASN A 45 -13.41 -6.06 -3.07
CA ASN A 45 -12.33 -5.25 -2.50
C ASN A 45 -11.42 -4.74 -3.62
N THR A 46 -11.72 -3.56 -4.12
CA THR A 46 -10.98 -2.93 -5.24
C THR A 46 -9.51 -2.67 -4.92
N SER A 47 -9.16 -2.48 -3.65
CA SER A 47 -7.78 -2.18 -3.24
C SER A 47 -6.83 -3.38 -3.32
N THR A 48 -7.35 -4.60 -3.28
CA THR A 48 -6.55 -5.82 -3.36
C THR A 48 -6.80 -6.63 -4.63
N MET A 49 -7.81 -6.26 -5.41
CA MET A 49 -8.21 -6.96 -6.62
C MET A 49 -7.08 -7.05 -7.66
N GLN A 50 -6.40 -5.94 -7.91
CA GLN A 50 -5.33 -5.90 -8.91
C GLN A 50 -4.07 -6.65 -8.47
N THR A 51 -3.71 -6.55 -7.19
CA THR A 51 -2.58 -7.32 -6.65
C THR A 51 -2.90 -8.83 -6.62
N ALA A 52 -4.14 -9.20 -6.32
CA ALA A 52 -4.59 -10.58 -6.39
C ALA A 52 -4.57 -11.13 -7.85
N LEU A 53 -4.89 -10.29 -8.84
CA LEU A 53 -4.76 -10.67 -10.25
C LEU A 53 -3.31 -10.93 -10.64
N ILE A 54 -2.37 -10.06 -10.23
CA ILE A 54 -0.93 -10.27 -10.47
C ILE A 54 -0.47 -11.60 -9.87
N GLN A 55 -0.84 -11.86 -8.61
CA GLN A 55 -0.49 -13.12 -7.94
C GLN A 55 -1.12 -14.34 -8.64
N ALA A 56 -2.36 -14.24 -9.11
CA ALA A 56 -3.01 -15.33 -9.84
C ALA A 56 -2.28 -15.63 -11.16
N ILE A 57 -1.86 -14.60 -11.90
CA ILE A 57 -1.08 -14.75 -13.13
C ILE A 57 0.29 -15.38 -12.84
N HIS A 58 0.99 -14.96 -11.78
CA HIS A 58 2.24 -15.58 -11.34
C HIS A 58 2.05 -17.05 -10.96
N ASN A 59 0.90 -17.42 -10.41
CA ASN A 59 0.54 -18.79 -10.06
C ASN A 59 0.03 -19.61 -11.26
N GLY A 60 0.07 -19.06 -12.48
CA GLY A 60 -0.27 -19.75 -13.70
C GLY A 60 -1.76 -19.67 -14.08
N ALA A 61 -2.51 -18.71 -13.56
CA ALA A 61 -3.90 -18.48 -14.00
C ALA A 61 -3.92 -18.08 -15.48
N VAL A 62 -4.80 -18.73 -16.24
CA VAL A 62 -4.99 -18.44 -17.67
C VAL A 62 -6.06 -17.36 -17.80
N ILE A 63 -5.69 -16.24 -18.38
CA ILE A 63 -6.60 -15.12 -18.67
C ILE A 63 -7.00 -15.18 -20.14
N ASP A 64 -8.28 -14.97 -20.41
CA ASP A 64 -8.80 -14.91 -21.78
C ASP A 64 -8.14 -13.73 -22.54
N PRO A 65 -7.48 -13.97 -23.69
CA PRO A 65 -6.85 -12.92 -24.49
C PRO A 65 -7.80 -11.84 -25.00
N SER A 66 -9.11 -12.12 -25.00
CA SER A 66 -10.14 -11.13 -25.35
C SER A 66 -10.37 -10.09 -24.25
N ILE A 67 -10.02 -10.42 -22.98
CA ILE A 67 -10.16 -9.54 -21.82
C ILE A 67 -8.86 -8.77 -21.58
N ILE A 68 -7.73 -9.48 -21.52
CA ILE A 68 -6.40 -8.89 -21.40
C ILE A 68 -5.51 -9.51 -22.47
N PRO A 69 -4.89 -8.71 -23.36
CA PRO A 69 -4.00 -9.21 -24.40
C PRO A 69 -2.86 -10.09 -23.86
N ALA A 70 -2.53 -11.16 -24.56
CA ALA A 70 -1.54 -12.15 -24.12
C ALA A 70 -0.13 -11.57 -23.89
N ASN A 71 0.24 -10.52 -24.64
CA ASN A 71 1.51 -9.81 -24.43
C ASN A 71 1.55 -9.12 -23.06
N ILE A 72 0.44 -8.51 -22.63
CA ILE A 72 0.33 -7.85 -21.31
C ILE A 72 0.36 -8.91 -20.20
N VAL A 73 -0.34 -10.02 -20.37
CA VAL A 73 -0.29 -11.13 -19.40
C VAL A 73 1.16 -11.63 -19.24
N ALA A 74 1.91 -11.77 -20.35
CA ALA A 74 3.31 -12.15 -20.31
C ALA A 74 4.20 -11.10 -19.62
N GLU A 75 3.93 -9.80 -19.81
CA GLU A 75 4.63 -8.73 -19.10
C GLU A 75 4.36 -8.80 -17.59
N ILE A 76 3.10 -8.99 -17.18
CA ILE A 76 2.71 -9.15 -15.76
C ILE A 76 3.41 -10.39 -15.18
N GLN A 77 3.47 -11.51 -15.92
CA GLN A 77 4.11 -12.74 -15.47
C GLN A 77 5.62 -12.58 -15.26
N ASN A 78 6.28 -11.75 -16.06
CA ASN A 78 7.71 -11.44 -15.94
C ASN A 78 7.99 -10.30 -14.95
N PHE A 79 6.97 -9.60 -14.46
CA PHE A 79 7.14 -8.50 -13.54
C PHE A 79 7.53 -9.02 -12.14
N ASN A 80 8.71 -8.62 -11.69
CA ASN A 80 9.20 -9.07 -10.40
C ASN A 80 8.58 -8.26 -9.25
N THR A 81 7.67 -8.89 -8.51
CA THR A 81 7.05 -8.32 -7.29
C THR A 81 7.81 -8.68 -6.02
N SER A 82 8.88 -9.47 -6.13
CA SER A 82 9.62 -9.95 -4.96
C SER A 82 10.65 -8.92 -4.49
N PHE A 83 10.60 -8.59 -3.20
CA PHE A 83 11.57 -7.76 -2.52
C PHE A 83 12.03 -8.47 -1.23
N PHE A 84 13.33 -8.68 -1.07
CA PHE A 84 13.91 -9.51 0.01
C PHE A 84 13.28 -10.92 0.12
N GLY A 85 12.90 -11.51 -1.01
CA GLY A 85 12.29 -12.84 -1.04
C GLY A 85 10.83 -12.89 -0.60
N MET A 86 10.18 -11.74 -0.46
CA MET A 86 8.77 -11.60 -0.10
C MET A 86 8.01 -10.87 -1.20
N ASP A 87 6.77 -11.30 -1.49
CA ASP A 87 5.94 -10.68 -2.51
C ASP A 87 5.32 -9.38 -1.99
N MET A 88 5.62 -8.27 -2.66
CA MET A 88 5.11 -6.94 -2.30
C MET A 88 3.61 -6.77 -2.59
N CYS A 89 3.02 -7.63 -3.40
CA CYS A 89 1.59 -7.65 -3.68
C CYS A 89 0.78 -8.36 -2.59
N ASP A 90 1.45 -9.08 -1.68
CA ASP A 90 0.80 -9.83 -0.62
C ASP A 90 0.19 -8.91 0.44
N VAL A 91 -0.93 -9.36 1.03
CA VAL A 91 -1.62 -8.65 2.11
C VAL A 91 -1.47 -9.46 3.39
N PRO A 92 -0.62 -9.03 4.32
CA PRO A 92 -0.25 -9.83 5.49
C PRO A 92 -1.41 -10.06 6.45
N GLY A 93 -2.36 -9.11 6.53
CA GLY A 93 -3.39 -9.11 7.55
C GLY A 93 -2.79 -9.06 8.96
N PHE A 94 -3.59 -9.40 9.97
CA PHE A 94 -3.14 -9.52 11.37
C PHE A 94 -2.63 -10.94 11.68
N ARG A 95 -1.85 -11.53 10.77
CA ARG A 95 -1.26 -12.86 10.96
C ARG A 95 0.23 -12.72 11.30
N LEU A 96 0.73 -13.61 12.16
CA LEU A 96 2.16 -13.69 12.47
C LEU A 96 2.90 -14.45 11.35
N VAL A 97 3.03 -13.79 10.21
CA VAL A 97 3.79 -14.26 9.06
C VAL A 97 5.02 -13.37 8.85
N PRO A 98 6.13 -13.88 8.27
CA PRO A 98 7.34 -13.08 8.09
C PRO A 98 7.10 -11.75 7.36
N ILE A 99 6.16 -11.72 6.43
CA ILE A 99 5.80 -10.53 5.65
C ILE A 99 5.15 -9.43 6.50
N ALA A 100 4.56 -9.75 7.65
CA ALA A 100 3.98 -8.79 8.58
C ALA A 100 5.03 -7.88 9.25
N ILE A 101 6.33 -8.16 9.06
CA ILE A 101 7.42 -7.30 9.56
C ILE A 101 7.36 -5.90 8.94
N PHE A 102 6.95 -5.76 7.67
CA PHE A 102 6.87 -4.47 6.98
C PHE A 102 5.79 -3.55 7.57
N PRO A 103 4.52 -3.97 7.73
CA PRO A 103 3.53 -3.15 8.42
C PRO A 103 3.87 -2.93 9.90
N ALA A 104 4.56 -3.86 10.56
CA ALA A 104 5.03 -3.66 11.93
C ALA A 104 6.10 -2.55 12.00
N ILE A 105 7.09 -2.56 11.11
CA ILE A 105 8.08 -1.48 11.00
C ILE A 105 7.39 -0.16 10.67
N ALA A 106 6.45 -0.14 9.72
CA ALA A 106 5.69 1.06 9.37
C ALA A 106 4.93 1.61 10.59
N ALA A 107 4.28 0.74 11.37
CA ALA A 107 3.58 1.14 12.60
C ALA A 107 4.55 1.75 13.62
N VAL A 108 5.68 1.10 13.91
CA VAL A 108 6.68 1.59 14.87
C VAL A 108 7.24 2.94 14.41
N THR A 109 7.66 3.07 13.15
CA THR A 109 8.22 4.32 12.62
C THR A 109 7.19 5.44 12.62
N MET A 110 5.92 5.13 12.38
CA MET A 110 4.82 6.08 12.43
C MET A 110 4.60 6.63 13.85
N PHE A 111 4.59 5.76 14.85
CA PHE A 111 4.48 6.21 16.25
C PHE A 111 5.71 7.04 16.67
N ILE A 112 6.92 6.62 16.31
CA ILE A 112 8.14 7.40 16.58
C ILE A 112 8.05 8.77 15.91
N SER A 113 7.68 8.84 14.61
CA SER A 113 7.51 10.08 13.88
C SER A 113 6.49 11.00 14.55
N TYR A 114 5.36 10.44 14.98
CA TYR A 114 4.33 11.18 15.70
C TYR A 114 4.87 11.82 17.00
N PHE A 115 5.55 11.05 17.85
CA PHE A 115 6.11 11.56 19.10
C PHE A 115 7.23 12.59 18.87
N VAL A 116 8.12 12.32 17.90
CA VAL A 116 9.21 13.25 17.56
C VAL A 116 8.64 14.58 17.06
N THR A 117 7.70 14.52 16.11
CA THR A 117 7.08 15.74 15.56
C THR A 117 6.33 16.53 16.62
N GLN A 118 5.61 15.88 17.53
CA GLN A 118 4.93 16.58 18.62
C GLN A 118 5.91 17.31 19.54
N LYS A 119 7.01 16.66 19.94
CA LYS A 119 8.02 17.27 20.82
C LYS A 119 8.75 18.43 20.16
N LEU A 120 9.18 18.27 18.92
CA LEU A 120 9.95 19.27 18.19
C LEU A 120 9.10 20.47 17.77
N SER A 121 7.84 20.26 17.43
CA SER A 121 6.94 21.35 16.99
C SER A 121 6.36 22.17 18.15
N GLY A 122 6.61 21.79 19.41
CA GLY A 122 5.99 22.44 20.58
C GLY A 122 4.46 22.34 20.63
N MET A 123 3.87 21.55 19.73
CA MET A 123 2.42 21.38 19.60
C MET A 123 1.81 20.73 20.84
N ASP A 124 2.61 20.01 21.61
CA ASP A 124 2.15 19.32 22.82
C ASP A 124 1.57 20.28 23.86
N ALA A 125 2.08 21.51 23.93
CA ALA A 125 1.61 22.54 24.86
C ALA A 125 0.35 23.29 24.36
N GLN A 126 0.10 23.29 23.05
CA GLN A 126 -0.99 24.05 22.43
C GLN A 126 -2.21 23.20 22.08
N MET A 127 -2.07 21.86 22.00
CA MET A 127 -3.16 20.97 21.63
C MET A 127 -4.04 20.64 22.82
N GLN A 128 -5.34 20.88 22.67
CA GLN A 128 -6.35 20.38 23.61
C GLN A 128 -6.35 18.85 23.62
N GLY A 129 -6.67 18.24 24.77
CA GLY A 129 -6.67 16.79 24.94
C GLY A 129 -7.50 16.02 23.90
N SER A 130 -8.63 16.57 23.45
CA SER A 130 -9.47 15.99 22.39
C SER A 130 -8.74 15.87 21.05
N MET A 131 -7.90 16.83 20.70
CA MET A 131 -7.13 16.82 19.45
C MET A 131 -6.01 15.79 19.51
N LYS A 132 -5.36 15.59 20.67
CA LYS A 132 -4.37 14.52 20.88
C LYS A 132 -4.99 13.14 20.70
N VAL A 133 -6.18 12.92 21.27
CA VAL A 133 -6.91 11.66 21.13
C VAL A 133 -7.31 11.42 19.66
N MET A 134 -7.81 12.44 18.97
CA MET A 134 -8.18 12.33 17.55
C MET A 134 -6.97 11.94 16.69
N MET A 135 -5.80 12.56 16.90
CA MET A 135 -4.58 12.21 16.20
C MET A 135 -4.12 10.79 16.50
N LEU A 136 -4.21 10.35 17.75
CA LEU A 136 -3.85 8.98 18.13
C LEU A 136 -4.77 7.96 17.45
N VAL A 137 -6.08 8.21 17.43
CA VAL A 137 -7.08 7.36 16.76
C VAL A 137 -6.80 7.31 15.27
N MET A 138 -6.46 8.43 14.64
CA MET A 138 -6.11 8.48 13.23
C MET A 138 -4.85 7.67 12.91
N ASN A 139 -3.81 7.76 13.76
CA ASN A 139 -2.62 6.92 13.64
C ASN A 139 -2.94 5.41 13.77
N LEU A 140 -3.78 5.04 14.74
CA LEU A 140 -4.20 3.65 14.92
C LEU A 140 -5.00 3.13 13.71
N MET A 141 -5.86 3.96 13.14
CA MET A 141 -6.58 3.65 11.90
C MET A 141 -5.61 3.41 10.74
N PHE A 142 -4.57 4.24 10.58
CA PHE A 142 -3.54 4.05 9.57
C PHE A 142 -2.73 2.77 9.76
N VAL A 143 -2.40 2.41 11.00
CA VAL A 143 -1.73 1.14 11.31
C VAL A 143 -2.60 -0.04 10.86
N THR A 144 -3.89 -0.01 11.20
CA THR A 144 -4.84 -1.04 10.76
C THR A 144 -4.88 -1.13 9.23
N PHE A 145 -4.83 0.01 8.55
CA PHE A 145 -4.80 0.10 7.10
C PHE A 145 -3.51 -0.51 6.51
N CYS A 146 -2.34 -0.25 7.11
CA CYS A 146 -1.07 -0.85 6.69
C CYS A 146 -1.07 -2.39 6.75
N PHE A 147 -1.79 -2.98 7.69
CA PHE A 147 -1.92 -4.44 7.77
C PHE A 147 -2.89 -5.03 6.73
N ASN A 148 -3.85 -4.24 6.24
CA ASN A 148 -4.85 -4.67 5.27
C ASN A 148 -4.56 -4.20 3.84
N ALA A 149 -3.46 -3.48 3.63
CA ALA A 149 -2.98 -3.05 2.33
C ALA A 149 -1.86 -3.97 1.82
N PRO A 150 -1.55 -3.95 0.52
CA PRO A 150 -0.36 -4.61 -0.02
C PRO A 150 0.91 -4.16 0.70
N VAL A 151 1.85 -5.09 0.91
CA VAL A 151 3.09 -4.85 1.66
C VAL A 151 3.91 -3.69 1.09
N GLY A 152 3.90 -3.50 -0.22
CA GLY A 152 4.55 -2.36 -0.87
C GLY A 152 4.11 -1.00 -0.31
N PHE A 153 2.84 -0.88 0.09
CA PHE A 153 2.33 0.33 0.76
C PHE A 153 2.97 0.54 2.13
N SER A 154 3.03 -0.52 2.93
CA SER A 154 3.64 -0.46 4.28
C SER A 154 5.13 -0.14 4.21
N LEU A 155 5.84 -0.70 3.23
CA LEU A 155 7.27 -0.39 2.98
C LEU A 155 7.46 1.10 2.65
N TYR A 156 6.67 1.62 1.71
CA TYR A 156 6.73 3.04 1.35
C TYR A 156 6.47 3.94 2.56
N TYR A 157 5.43 3.64 3.33
CA TYR A 157 5.07 4.43 4.51
C TYR A 157 6.15 4.39 5.59
N GLY A 158 6.74 3.22 5.83
CA GLY A 158 7.85 3.05 6.77
C GLY A 158 9.06 3.89 6.37
N VAL A 159 9.47 3.83 5.11
CA VAL A 159 10.60 4.62 4.58
C VAL A 159 10.29 6.12 4.63
N SER A 160 9.08 6.54 4.24
CA SER A 160 8.66 7.94 4.30
C SER A 160 8.70 8.51 5.72
N ASN A 161 8.24 7.74 6.71
CA ASN A 161 8.31 8.14 8.12
C ASN A 161 9.75 8.27 8.62
N LEU A 162 10.65 7.35 8.23
CA LEU A 162 12.07 7.44 8.56
C LEU A 162 12.72 8.69 7.98
N LEU A 163 12.42 9.00 6.72
CA LEU A 163 12.91 10.24 6.07
C LEU A 163 12.37 11.48 6.77
N GLN A 164 11.10 11.48 7.16
CA GLN A 164 10.47 12.58 7.88
C GLN A 164 11.14 12.81 9.25
N ILE A 165 11.44 11.74 9.98
CA ILE A 165 12.19 11.83 11.24
C ILE A 165 13.56 12.47 10.98
N GLY A 166 14.29 12.01 9.96
CA GLY A 166 15.60 12.55 9.58
C GLY A 166 15.56 14.03 9.15
N GLN A 167 14.47 14.48 8.53
CA GLN A 167 14.28 15.88 8.14
C GLN A 167 13.85 16.79 9.31
N SER A 168 13.36 16.20 10.39
CA SER A 168 12.90 16.93 11.58
C SER A 168 14.06 17.29 12.52
N TYR A 169 15.24 16.74 12.29
CA TYR A 169 16.50 17.07 12.97
C TYR A 169 17.32 18.07 12.15
#